data_b55bf725f9ea5e7c82a873398080aadc
#
_entry.id   b55bf725f9ea5e7c82a873398080aadc
#
_cell.length_a   1.000
_cell.length_b   1.000
_cell.length_c   1.000
_cell.angle_alpha   90.00
_cell.angle_beta   90.00
_cell.angle_gamma   90.00
#
_symmetry.space_group_name_H-M   'P 1'
#
loop_
_entity.id
_entity.type
_entity.pdbx_description
1 polymer ?
#
loop_
_entity_poly.entity_id
_entity_poly.type
_entity_poly.pdbx_seq_one_letter_code
_entity_poly.pdbx_strand_id
1 'polypeptide(L)'
;SLRGRALTSELFPFSFAEVLAHRGIEVPGQWPVVGVERSRLQNEFTRYLSVGGFPEVQRFEEDFWRRTLQSYLEIALLRDVAERHAIGNVQALRFLVRRVLRSIGSRVSVNALHKDLQAQRIAVGKDQVYSQLAHVEDAFLAFLLPLHANSERRRQMNPRKAYAIDHGLVRACTPGRDS
;
A
#
# COMPACT_ATOMS: atom_id res chain seq x y z
N SER A 1 1.45 31.81 -10.29
CA SER A 1 0.98 31.26 -9.01
C SER A 1 -0.50 30.88 -9.17
N LEU A 2 -0.79 29.56 -9.19
CA LEU A 2 -2.16 29.00 -9.32
C LEU A 2 -2.85 28.87 -7.96
N ARG A 3 -2.44 29.61 -6.95
CA ARG A 3 -3.03 29.55 -5.60
C ARG A 3 -4.52 29.92 -5.67
N GLY A 4 -5.38 28.99 -5.25
CA GLY A 4 -6.83 29.16 -5.15
C GLY A 4 -7.64 28.81 -6.39
N ARG A 5 -7.05 28.20 -7.45
CA ARG A 5 -7.74 27.81 -8.67
C ARG A 5 -7.64 26.33 -9.03
N ALA A 6 -7.07 25.51 -8.16
CA ALA A 6 -6.96 24.07 -8.37
C ALA A 6 -7.95 23.34 -7.47
N LEU A 7 -8.76 22.47 -8.05
CA LEU A 7 -9.53 21.46 -7.32
C LEU A 7 -8.63 20.23 -7.19
N THR A 8 -8.42 19.77 -5.97
CA THR A 8 -7.67 18.56 -5.70
C THR A 8 -8.63 17.38 -5.68
N SER A 9 -8.38 16.38 -6.51
CA SER A 9 -9.09 15.09 -6.49
C SER A 9 -8.11 13.99 -6.12
N GLU A 10 -8.52 13.10 -5.22
CA GLU A 10 -7.77 11.90 -4.88
C GLU A 10 -8.30 10.75 -5.73
N LEU A 11 -7.38 10.06 -6.42
CA LEU A 11 -7.68 8.86 -7.21
C LEU A 11 -7.01 7.66 -6.56
N PHE A 12 -7.80 6.65 -6.29
CA PHE A 12 -7.33 5.38 -5.73
C PHE A 12 -7.31 4.28 -6.79
N PRO A 13 -6.55 3.20 -6.59
CA PRO A 13 -6.70 1.99 -7.39
C PRO A 13 -8.16 1.51 -7.38
N PHE A 14 -8.57 0.84 -8.43
CA PHE A 14 -9.92 0.31 -8.56
C PHE A 14 -10.31 -0.56 -7.37
N SER A 15 -11.50 -0.37 -6.85
CA SER A 15 -12.19 -1.33 -6.00
C SER A 15 -12.52 -2.61 -6.79
N PHE A 16 -12.88 -3.68 -6.11
CA PHE A 16 -13.27 -4.92 -6.79
C PHE A 16 -14.44 -4.72 -7.75
N ALA A 17 -15.44 -3.92 -7.37
CA ALA A 17 -16.58 -3.61 -8.24
C ALA A 17 -16.15 -2.86 -9.51
N GLU A 18 -15.23 -1.89 -9.39
CA GLU A 18 -14.69 -1.15 -10.53
C GLU A 18 -13.84 -2.04 -11.45
N VAL A 19 -13.07 -3.00 -10.88
CA VAL A 19 -12.35 -4.01 -11.69
C VAL A 19 -13.32 -4.88 -12.47
N LEU A 20 -14.41 -5.33 -11.87
CA LEU A 20 -15.45 -6.09 -12.57
C LEU A 20 -16.04 -5.27 -13.72
N ALA A 21 -16.43 -4.03 -13.45
CA ALA A 21 -16.95 -3.12 -14.47
C ALA A 21 -15.94 -2.87 -15.60
N HIS A 22 -14.66 -2.62 -15.27
CA HIS A 22 -13.58 -2.46 -16.25
C HIS A 22 -13.39 -3.68 -17.16
N ARG A 23 -13.69 -4.87 -16.66
CA ARG A 23 -13.64 -6.13 -17.41
C ARG A 23 -14.95 -6.49 -18.12
N GLY A 24 -15.97 -5.64 -18.02
CA GLY A 24 -17.28 -5.91 -18.59
C GLY A 24 -18.02 -7.07 -17.87
N ILE A 25 -17.75 -7.27 -16.58
CA ILE A 25 -18.41 -8.26 -15.75
C ILE A 25 -19.46 -7.56 -14.91
N GLU A 26 -20.74 -7.91 -15.14
CA GLU A 26 -21.84 -7.37 -14.37
C GLU A 26 -21.79 -7.86 -12.92
N VAL A 27 -22.04 -6.95 -11.98
CA VAL A 27 -22.22 -7.29 -10.58
C VAL A 27 -23.65 -7.78 -10.38
N PRO A 28 -23.88 -8.97 -9.78
CA PRO A 28 -25.22 -9.50 -9.58
C PRO A 28 -26.09 -8.54 -8.76
N GLY A 29 -27.31 -8.31 -9.25
CA GLY A 29 -28.28 -7.47 -8.55
C GLY A 29 -28.94 -8.15 -7.34
N GLN A 30 -28.83 -9.47 -7.23
CA GLN A 30 -29.43 -10.25 -6.14
C GLN A 30 -28.36 -10.96 -5.30
N TRP A 31 -28.54 -10.93 -3.99
CA TRP A 31 -27.69 -11.63 -3.03
C TRP A 31 -28.52 -12.54 -2.12
N PRO A 32 -28.03 -13.72 -1.72
CA PRO A 32 -26.67 -14.24 -2.00
C PRO A 32 -26.53 -14.81 -3.42
N VAL A 33 -25.36 -14.63 -4.02
CA VAL A 33 -24.99 -15.25 -5.31
C VAL A 33 -24.66 -16.72 -5.10
N VAL A 34 -25.20 -17.60 -5.94
CA VAL A 34 -25.05 -19.06 -5.83
C VAL A 34 -24.56 -19.70 -7.14
N GLY A 35 -24.13 -20.94 -7.08
CA GLY A 35 -23.79 -21.74 -8.25
C GLY A 35 -22.59 -21.22 -9.04
N VAL A 36 -22.67 -21.30 -10.35
CA VAL A 36 -21.58 -20.96 -11.29
C VAL A 36 -21.18 -19.48 -11.17
N GLU A 37 -22.15 -18.60 -10.97
CA GLU A 37 -21.90 -17.17 -10.85
C GLU A 37 -21.08 -16.83 -9.59
N ARG A 38 -21.37 -17.48 -8.47
CA ARG A 38 -20.56 -17.39 -7.25
C ARG A 38 -19.12 -17.82 -7.51
N SER A 39 -18.93 -18.95 -8.17
CA SER A 39 -17.59 -19.46 -8.47
C SER A 39 -16.83 -18.51 -9.38
N ARG A 40 -17.49 -17.92 -10.38
CA ARG A 40 -16.91 -16.89 -11.25
C ARG A 40 -16.45 -15.68 -10.46
N LEU A 41 -17.30 -15.12 -9.60
CA LEU A 41 -16.96 -13.96 -8.76
C LEU A 41 -15.82 -14.29 -7.77
N GLN A 42 -15.80 -15.50 -7.20
CA GLN A 42 -14.70 -15.92 -6.32
C GLN A 42 -13.37 -15.98 -7.07
N ASN A 43 -13.35 -16.49 -8.31
CA ASN A 43 -12.16 -16.50 -9.14
C ASN A 43 -11.69 -15.09 -9.49
N GLU A 44 -12.61 -14.19 -9.86
CA GLU A 44 -12.30 -12.78 -10.12
C GLU A 44 -11.79 -12.06 -8.85
N PHE A 45 -12.37 -12.36 -7.69
CA PHE A 45 -11.92 -11.80 -6.42
C PHE A 45 -10.52 -12.30 -6.04
N THR A 46 -10.25 -13.60 -6.24
CA THR A 46 -8.91 -14.17 -6.01
C THR A 46 -7.88 -13.51 -6.92
N ARG A 47 -8.24 -13.28 -8.19
CA ARG A 47 -7.39 -12.55 -9.13
C ARG A 47 -7.18 -11.10 -8.69
N TYR A 48 -8.24 -10.40 -8.27
CA TYR A 48 -8.16 -9.04 -7.73
C TYR A 48 -7.20 -8.94 -6.55
N LEU A 49 -7.31 -9.86 -5.59
CA LEU A 49 -6.39 -9.92 -4.44
C LEU A 49 -4.93 -10.19 -4.86
N SER A 50 -4.73 -10.80 -6.01
CA SER A 50 -3.39 -11.11 -6.54
C SER A 50 -2.79 -9.96 -7.34
N VAL A 51 -3.56 -9.37 -8.26
CA VAL A 51 -3.09 -8.34 -9.22
C VAL A 51 -3.23 -6.94 -8.64
N GLY A 52 -4.21 -6.72 -7.76
CA GLY A 52 -4.58 -5.41 -7.23
C GLY A 52 -5.54 -4.66 -8.13
N GLY A 53 -5.75 -3.38 -7.81
CA GLY A 53 -6.71 -2.49 -8.45
C GLY A 53 -6.11 -1.46 -9.41
N PHE A 54 -4.81 -1.45 -9.68
CA PHE A 54 -4.23 -0.51 -10.64
C PHE A 54 -4.77 -0.79 -12.05
N PRO A 55 -5.40 0.20 -12.74
CA PRO A 55 -6.07 -0.02 -14.02
C PRO A 55 -5.16 -0.61 -15.09
N GLU A 56 -3.95 -0.11 -15.18
CA GLU A 56 -2.98 -0.46 -16.23
C GLU A 56 -2.55 -1.92 -16.18
N VAL A 57 -2.44 -2.50 -14.99
CA VAL A 57 -1.97 -3.88 -14.83
C VAL A 57 -3.07 -4.93 -14.95
N GLN A 58 -4.34 -4.53 -15.10
CA GLN A 58 -5.46 -5.47 -15.14
C GLN A 58 -5.41 -6.48 -16.28
N ARG A 59 -4.70 -6.15 -17.37
CA ARG A 59 -4.57 -6.99 -18.57
C ARG A 59 -3.19 -7.61 -18.73
N PHE A 60 -2.27 -7.36 -17.80
CA PHE A 60 -0.90 -7.85 -17.90
C PHE A 60 -0.77 -9.29 -17.40
N GLU A 61 0.19 -10.00 -17.96
CA GLU A 61 0.65 -11.29 -17.44
C GLU A 61 1.47 -11.12 -16.15
N GLU A 62 1.68 -12.21 -15.41
CA GLU A 62 2.20 -12.15 -14.04
C GLU A 62 3.55 -11.44 -13.93
N ASP A 63 4.50 -11.73 -14.78
CA ASP A 63 5.83 -11.09 -14.71
C ASP A 63 5.79 -9.60 -15.05
N PHE A 64 4.89 -9.21 -15.96
CA PHE A 64 4.82 -7.84 -16.41
C PHE A 64 4.11 -6.94 -15.39
N TRP A 65 2.98 -7.36 -14.83
CA TRP A 65 2.33 -6.55 -13.80
C TRP A 65 3.21 -6.39 -12.55
N ARG A 66 3.93 -7.43 -12.16
CA ARG A 66 4.83 -7.39 -11.00
C ARG A 66 5.93 -6.33 -11.19
N ARG A 67 6.61 -6.34 -12.33
CA ARG A 67 7.64 -5.35 -12.67
C ARG A 67 7.08 -3.94 -12.75
N THR A 68 5.89 -3.78 -13.33
CA THR A 68 5.21 -2.48 -13.42
C THR A 68 4.92 -1.91 -12.05
N LEU A 69 4.33 -2.69 -11.14
CA LEU A 69 4.03 -2.23 -9.79
C LEU A 69 5.29 -1.98 -8.94
N GLN A 70 6.36 -2.77 -9.14
CA GLN A 70 7.65 -2.48 -8.53
C GLN A 70 8.23 -1.15 -9.01
N SER A 71 8.13 -0.87 -10.31
CA SER A 71 8.55 0.42 -10.87
C SER A 71 7.72 1.57 -10.31
N TYR A 72 6.40 1.43 -10.20
CA TYR A 72 5.55 2.45 -9.60
C TYR A 72 5.93 2.75 -8.15
N LEU A 73 6.18 1.71 -7.36
CA LEU A 73 6.64 1.91 -5.99
C LEU A 73 7.97 2.67 -5.94
N GLU A 74 8.96 2.30 -6.77
CA GLU A 74 10.26 2.98 -6.79
C GLU A 74 10.11 4.45 -7.24
N ILE A 75 9.28 4.73 -8.24
CA ILE A 75 9.01 6.11 -8.69
C ILE A 75 8.36 6.91 -7.57
N ALA A 76 7.32 6.38 -6.92
CA ALA A 76 6.65 7.05 -5.81
C ALA A 76 7.61 7.30 -4.64
N LEU A 77 8.46 6.32 -4.29
CA LEU A 77 9.45 6.48 -3.23
C LEU A 77 10.50 7.55 -3.53
N LEU A 78 11.01 7.58 -4.75
CA LEU A 78 12.08 8.51 -5.11
C LEU A 78 11.53 9.91 -5.35
N ARG A 79 10.49 10.05 -6.17
CA ARG A 79 9.96 11.32 -6.64
C ARG A 79 9.02 11.96 -5.64
N ASP A 80 8.02 11.19 -5.16
CA ASP A 80 6.94 11.75 -4.35
C ASP A 80 7.29 11.80 -2.86
N VAL A 81 8.26 10.98 -2.41
CA VAL A 81 8.69 10.96 -1.01
C VAL A 81 10.11 11.53 -0.86
N ALA A 82 11.13 10.90 -1.45
CA ALA A 82 12.53 11.27 -1.18
C ALA A 82 12.88 12.66 -1.69
N GLU A 83 12.58 12.99 -2.95
CA GLU A 83 12.87 14.31 -3.55
C GLU A 83 12.00 15.39 -2.92
N ARG A 84 10.71 15.16 -2.79
CA ARG A 84 9.76 16.13 -2.24
C ARG A 84 10.08 16.55 -0.81
N HIS A 85 10.58 15.64 0.01
CA HIS A 85 10.89 15.86 1.42
C HIS A 85 12.39 15.92 1.72
N ALA A 86 13.24 16.00 0.69
CA ALA A 86 14.70 16.06 0.80
C ALA A 86 15.30 14.96 1.69
N ILE A 87 14.81 13.72 1.54
CA ILE A 87 15.26 12.58 2.34
C ILE A 87 16.61 12.08 1.82
N GLY A 88 17.70 12.32 2.57
CA GLY A 88 19.04 11.87 2.20
C GLY A 88 19.24 10.35 2.32
N ASN A 89 18.62 9.71 3.31
CA ASN A 89 18.77 8.26 3.52
C ASN A 89 17.64 7.47 2.82
N VAL A 90 17.73 7.36 1.49
CA VAL A 90 16.77 6.62 0.66
C VAL A 90 16.78 5.12 0.98
N GLN A 91 17.92 4.57 1.46
CA GLN A 91 18.02 3.17 1.86
C GLN A 91 17.11 2.88 3.07
N ALA A 92 17.10 3.76 4.06
CA ALA A 92 16.20 3.65 5.21
C ALA A 92 14.74 3.73 4.78
N LEU A 93 14.40 4.65 3.88
CA LEU A 93 13.05 4.80 3.35
C LEU A 93 12.57 3.52 2.62
N ARG A 94 13.39 2.97 1.72
CA ARG A 94 13.09 1.71 1.02
C ARG A 94 12.87 0.55 2.00
N PHE A 95 13.74 0.45 3.01
CA PHE A 95 13.59 -0.57 4.03
C PHE A 95 12.26 -0.41 4.80
N LEU A 96 11.94 0.81 5.24
CA LEU A 96 10.71 1.11 5.98
C LEU A 96 9.46 0.74 5.18
N VAL A 97 9.38 1.17 3.92
CA VAL A 97 8.23 0.87 3.07
C VAL A 97 8.06 -0.63 2.85
N ARG A 98 9.13 -1.33 2.51
CA ARG A 98 9.07 -2.79 2.35
C ARG A 98 8.65 -3.48 3.66
N ARG A 99 9.14 -3.00 4.79
CA ARG A 99 8.80 -3.56 6.11
C ARG A 99 7.35 -3.31 6.48
N VAL A 100 6.81 -2.11 6.18
CA VAL A 100 5.40 -1.77 6.36
C VAL A 100 4.52 -2.62 5.44
N LEU A 101 4.82 -2.72 4.15
CA LEU A 101 4.06 -3.53 3.19
C LEU A 101 4.03 -5.02 3.57
N ARG A 102 5.12 -5.56 4.13
CA ARG A 102 5.15 -6.94 4.66
C ARG A 102 4.35 -7.13 5.94
N SER A 103 4.00 -6.05 6.62
CA SER A 103 3.27 -6.05 7.88
C SER A 103 1.77 -5.76 7.72
N ILE A 104 1.24 -5.83 6.49
CA ILE A 104 -0.17 -5.54 6.23
C ILE A 104 -1.07 -6.44 7.06
N GLY A 105 -2.10 -5.83 7.67
CA GLY A 105 -2.99 -6.49 8.61
C GLY A 105 -2.41 -6.68 10.03
N SER A 106 -1.11 -6.40 10.22
CA SER A 106 -0.40 -6.55 11.50
C SER A 106 -0.10 -5.20 12.15
N ARG A 107 0.35 -5.26 13.41
CA ARG A 107 0.75 -4.06 14.16
C ARG A 107 2.17 -3.66 13.82
N VAL A 108 2.37 -2.38 13.55
CA VAL A 108 3.67 -1.76 13.27
C VAL A 108 3.94 -0.70 14.34
N SER A 109 5.12 -0.72 14.93
CA SER A 109 5.56 0.33 15.85
C SER A 109 6.88 0.94 15.39
N VAL A 110 7.04 2.23 15.61
CA VAL A 110 8.29 2.94 15.29
C VAL A 110 9.48 2.34 16.02
N ASN A 111 9.29 1.89 17.27
CA ASN A 111 10.36 1.22 18.03
C ASN A 111 10.84 -0.07 17.36
N ALA A 112 9.91 -0.90 16.86
CA ALA A 112 10.27 -2.13 16.15
C ALA A 112 10.97 -1.81 14.83
N LEU A 113 10.44 -0.87 14.04
CA LEU A 113 11.05 -0.45 12.78
C LEU A 113 12.45 0.12 12.97
N HIS A 114 12.64 0.95 13.99
CA HIS A 114 13.95 1.51 14.32
C HIS A 114 14.96 0.42 14.74
N LYS A 115 14.55 -0.56 15.57
CA LYS A 115 15.38 -1.72 15.90
C LYS A 115 15.73 -2.56 14.67
N ASP A 116 14.77 -2.78 13.76
CA ASP A 116 15.00 -3.53 12.54
C ASP A 116 16.03 -2.80 11.64
N LEU A 117 15.97 -1.48 11.54
CA LEU A 117 16.95 -0.64 10.82
C LEU A 117 18.35 -0.73 11.44
N GLN A 118 18.45 -0.64 12.75
CA GLN A 118 19.71 -0.79 13.46
C GLN A 118 20.33 -2.19 13.24
N ALA A 119 19.51 -3.23 13.25
CA ALA A 119 19.95 -4.60 12.96
C ALA A 119 20.52 -4.74 11.53
N GLN A 120 20.01 -3.96 10.60
CA GLN A 120 20.53 -3.86 9.22
C GLN A 120 21.70 -2.88 9.08
N ARG A 121 22.22 -2.32 10.18
CA ARG A 121 23.28 -1.28 10.19
C ARG A 121 22.92 -0.03 9.39
N ILE A 122 21.64 0.28 9.27
CA ILE A 122 21.14 1.50 8.62
C ILE A 122 21.00 2.57 9.71
N ALA A 123 21.87 3.58 9.65
CA ALA A 123 21.86 4.68 10.60
C ALA A 123 20.70 5.64 10.29
N VAL A 124 19.74 5.72 11.20
CA VAL A 124 18.60 6.64 11.12
C VAL A 124 18.10 6.95 12.53
N GLY A 125 17.76 8.19 12.80
CA GLY A 125 17.17 8.61 14.05
C GLY A 125 15.71 8.20 14.16
N LYS A 126 15.21 8.01 15.38
CA LYS A 126 13.82 7.60 15.61
C LYS A 126 12.81 8.63 15.12
N ASP A 127 13.12 9.92 15.24
CA ASP A 127 12.29 11.02 14.75
C ASP A 127 12.21 11.01 13.21
N GLN A 128 13.31 10.62 12.55
CA GLN A 128 13.31 10.43 11.10
C GLN A 128 12.43 9.24 10.68
N VAL A 129 12.35 8.17 11.47
CA VAL A 129 11.42 7.06 11.21
C VAL A 129 9.98 7.54 11.31
N TYR A 130 9.65 8.37 12.29
CA TYR A 130 8.31 8.97 12.40
C TYR A 130 7.97 9.82 11.19
N SER A 131 8.84 10.75 10.80
CA SER A 131 8.59 11.63 9.66
C SER A 131 8.52 10.86 8.33
N GLN A 132 9.41 9.89 8.11
CA GLN A 132 9.37 9.06 6.91
C GLN A 132 8.08 8.23 6.81
N LEU A 133 7.55 7.71 7.92
CA LEU A 133 6.26 7.02 7.92
C LEU A 133 5.11 7.96 7.55
N ALA A 134 5.10 9.20 8.08
CA ALA A 134 4.10 10.19 7.69
C ALA A 134 4.17 10.50 6.18
N HIS A 135 5.36 10.65 5.62
CA HIS A 135 5.52 10.88 4.18
C HIS A 135 5.08 9.68 3.32
N VAL A 136 5.22 8.45 3.83
CA VAL A 136 4.70 7.24 3.18
C VAL A 136 3.16 7.22 3.17
N GLU A 137 2.53 7.70 4.25
CA GLU A 137 1.07 7.90 4.32
C GLU A 137 0.61 9.01 3.37
N ASP A 138 1.30 10.15 3.34
CA ASP A 138 1.00 11.29 2.46
C ASP A 138 1.13 10.93 0.97
N ALA A 139 2.01 9.97 0.64
CA ALA A 139 2.18 9.43 -0.71
C ALA A 139 1.18 8.29 -1.03
N PHE A 140 0.22 8.03 -0.18
CA PHE A 140 -0.79 6.97 -0.31
C PHE A 140 -0.23 5.56 -0.53
N LEU A 141 1.00 5.28 -0.09
CA LEU A 141 1.59 3.95 -0.23
C LEU A 141 1.08 2.97 0.83
N ALA A 142 0.81 3.48 2.03
CA ALA A 142 0.24 2.73 3.13
C ALA A 142 -0.56 3.63 4.07
N PHE A 143 -1.48 3.04 4.81
CA PHE A 143 -2.24 3.68 5.88
C PHE A 143 -1.91 3.03 7.22
N LEU A 144 -1.64 3.85 8.22
CA LEU A 144 -1.30 3.40 9.57
C LEU A 144 -2.42 3.79 10.54
N LEU A 145 -3.37 2.89 10.74
CA LEU A 145 -4.50 3.12 11.63
C LEU A 145 -4.09 3.01 13.10
N PRO A 146 -4.26 4.08 13.90
CA PRO A 146 -3.99 4.04 15.32
C PRO A 146 -4.96 3.14 16.07
N LEU A 147 -4.55 2.65 17.23
CA LEU A 147 -5.44 1.97 18.15
C LEU A 147 -6.55 2.92 18.60
N HIS A 148 -7.78 2.43 18.65
CA HIS A 148 -8.86 3.18 19.29
C HIS A 148 -8.57 3.32 20.80
N ALA A 149 -8.38 4.54 21.26
CA ALA A 149 -8.16 4.86 22.66
C ALA A 149 -8.69 6.26 22.99
N ASN A 150 -9.20 6.43 24.21
CA ASN A 150 -9.75 7.70 24.67
C ASN A 150 -8.69 8.78 24.90
N SER A 151 -7.41 8.40 25.01
CA SER A 151 -6.28 9.30 25.21
C SER A 151 -5.45 9.43 23.94
N GLU A 152 -5.20 10.67 23.50
CA GLU A 152 -4.35 10.99 22.35
C GLU A 152 -2.93 10.42 22.52
N ARG A 153 -2.36 10.57 23.73
CA ARG A 153 -1.05 10.00 24.07
C ARG A 153 -1.02 8.48 23.85
N ARG A 154 -2.08 7.76 24.23
CA ARG A 154 -2.18 6.30 23.99
C ARG A 154 -2.29 5.98 22.51
N ARG A 155 -3.03 6.78 21.73
CA ARG A 155 -3.12 6.60 20.26
C ARG A 155 -1.77 6.76 19.58
N GLN A 156 -0.97 7.76 19.98
CA GLN A 156 0.33 8.01 19.38
C GLN A 156 1.41 7.01 19.81
N MET A 157 1.37 6.52 21.05
CA MET A 157 2.39 5.61 21.59
C MET A 157 2.17 4.15 21.23
N ASN A 158 0.94 3.76 20.90
CA ASN A 158 0.62 2.36 20.59
C ASN A 158 0.98 1.99 19.14
N PRO A 159 1.28 0.70 18.90
CA PRO A 159 1.45 0.20 17.54
C PRO A 159 0.20 0.47 16.69
N ARG A 160 0.43 0.90 15.46
CA ARG A 160 -0.61 1.16 14.46
C ARG A 160 -0.81 -0.07 13.58
N LYS A 161 -2.01 -0.29 13.10
CA LYS A 161 -2.28 -1.37 12.16
C LYS A 161 -2.00 -0.88 10.74
N ALA A 162 -1.14 -1.58 10.00
CA ALA A 162 -0.76 -1.20 8.65
C ALA A 162 -1.73 -1.76 7.60
N TYR A 163 -2.08 -0.94 6.62
CA TYR A 163 -2.84 -1.31 5.42
C TYR A 163 -2.16 -0.72 4.19
N ALA A 164 -2.06 -1.49 3.12
CA ALA A 164 -1.57 -0.96 1.85
C ALA A 164 -2.71 -0.30 1.07
N ILE A 165 -2.34 0.63 0.18
CA ILE A 165 -3.27 1.21 -0.78
C ILE A 165 -3.82 0.13 -1.73
N ASP A 166 -3.01 -0.89 -2.03
CA ASP A 166 -3.29 -1.90 -3.04
C ASP A 166 -2.63 -3.24 -2.72
N HIS A 167 -3.36 -4.34 -2.95
CA HIS A 167 -2.87 -5.70 -2.70
C HIS A 167 -1.80 -6.13 -3.70
N GLY A 168 -1.91 -5.68 -4.95
CA GLY A 168 -0.91 -5.97 -5.99
C GLY A 168 0.45 -5.39 -5.63
N LEU A 169 0.51 -4.16 -5.08
CA LEU A 169 1.75 -3.58 -4.58
C LEU A 169 2.40 -4.44 -3.49
N VAL A 170 1.60 -4.92 -2.54
CA VAL A 170 2.11 -5.81 -1.49
C VAL A 170 2.73 -7.06 -2.11
N ARG A 171 2.00 -7.71 -3.00
CA ARG A 171 2.45 -8.95 -3.65
C ARG A 171 3.66 -8.73 -4.57
N ALA A 172 3.69 -7.62 -5.32
CA ALA A 172 4.83 -7.27 -6.17
C ALA A 172 6.12 -7.05 -5.37
N CYS A 173 6.02 -6.55 -4.13
CA CYS A 173 7.16 -6.20 -3.29
C CYS A 173 7.52 -7.27 -2.25
N THR A 174 6.70 -8.31 -2.12
CA THR A 174 6.98 -9.45 -1.26
C THR A 174 7.50 -10.60 -2.15
N PRO A 175 8.70 -11.17 -1.87
CA PRO A 175 9.13 -12.39 -2.55
C PRO A 175 8.05 -13.44 -2.38
N GLY A 176 7.67 -14.12 -3.47
CA GLY A 176 6.60 -15.10 -3.47
C GLY A 176 6.84 -16.13 -2.36
N ARG A 177 5.85 -16.34 -1.51
CA ARG A 177 5.64 -17.64 -0.91
C ARG A 177 5.04 -18.49 -2.03
N ASP A 178 5.89 -18.95 -2.91
CA ASP A 178 5.56 -20.07 -3.78
C ASP A 178 5.46 -21.29 -2.85
N SER A 179 4.26 -21.67 -2.54
CA SER A 179 3.90 -22.90 -1.83
C SER A 179 3.04 -23.74 -2.72
#